data_1392dae135b310ffc932df45df676999
#
_entry.id   1392dae135b310ffc932df45df676999
#
_cell.length_a   1.000
_cell.length_b   1.000
_cell.length_c   1.000
_cell.angle_alpha   90.00
_cell.angle_beta   90.00
_cell.angle_gamma   90.00
#
_symmetry.space_group_name_H-M   'P 1'
#
loop_
_entity.id
_entity.type
_entity.pdbx_description
1 polymer ?
#
loop_
_entity_poly.entity_id
_entity_poly.type
_entity_poly.pdbx_seq_one_letter_code
_entity_poly.pdbx_strand_id
1 'polypeptide(L)'
;VIIVVDSAKGVETQTRKLMAVCRMRNTPVIVYVNKMDREGRDPFELLDELESELQIAVRPLSWPIDQGARFKGVYNIYEQKLDLFTPNKQRVTEKVEIDVNSEELDKNIGEELAFKLRSDLELVDGVYPEFNVQDYLDAKVAPVFFGSALNNFLWSSTAASVALIQIQQPSP
;
A
#
# COMPACT_ATOMS: atom_id res chain seq x y z
N VAL A 1 -10.92 9.76 3.71
CA VAL A 1 -11.08 9.67 2.24
C VAL A 1 -10.06 8.70 1.66
N ILE A 2 -10.44 7.89 0.67
CA ILE A 2 -9.51 7.05 -0.07
C ILE A 2 -9.30 7.67 -1.45
N ILE A 3 -8.05 7.97 -1.77
CA ILE A 3 -7.62 8.44 -3.09
C ILE A 3 -7.04 7.25 -3.86
N VAL A 4 -7.59 6.96 -5.03
CA VAL A 4 -7.10 5.88 -5.89
C VAL A 4 -6.23 6.46 -6.99
N VAL A 5 -5.02 5.92 -7.13
CA VAL A 5 -4.02 6.33 -8.13
C VAL A 5 -3.69 5.14 -9.02
N ASP A 6 -3.59 5.36 -10.31
CA ASP A 6 -3.17 4.35 -11.28
C ASP A 6 -1.63 4.21 -11.26
N SER A 7 -1.11 2.99 -11.14
CA SER A 7 0.34 2.74 -11.03
C SER A 7 1.14 3.20 -12.25
N ALA A 8 0.52 3.26 -13.43
CA ALA A 8 1.17 3.73 -14.65
C ALA A 8 1.07 5.25 -14.83
N LYS A 9 -0.06 5.83 -14.44
CA LYS A 9 -0.34 7.27 -14.66
C LYS A 9 0.18 8.17 -13.54
N GLY A 10 0.25 7.64 -12.31
CA GLY A 10 0.61 8.44 -11.15
C GLY A 10 -0.46 9.47 -10.76
N VAL A 11 -0.03 10.62 -10.28
CA VAL A 11 -0.92 11.70 -9.80
C VAL A 11 -1.49 12.49 -10.97
N GLU A 12 -2.80 12.39 -11.16
CA GLU A 12 -3.54 13.10 -12.21
C GLU A 12 -4.16 14.41 -11.66
N THR A 13 -4.62 15.28 -12.56
CA THR A 13 -5.23 16.57 -12.20
C THR A 13 -6.39 16.43 -11.22
N GLN A 14 -7.23 15.40 -11.39
CA GLN A 14 -8.35 15.16 -10.47
C GLN A 14 -7.88 14.74 -9.07
N THR A 15 -6.79 13.99 -9.01
CA THR A 15 -6.16 13.59 -7.73
C THR A 15 -5.71 14.82 -6.95
N ARG A 16 -5.05 15.78 -7.62
CA ARG A 16 -4.63 17.05 -7.00
C ARG A 16 -5.82 17.87 -6.50
N LYS A 17 -6.89 17.96 -7.29
CA LYS A 17 -8.11 18.70 -6.90
C LYS A 17 -8.77 18.07 -5.67
N LEU A 18 -8.89 16.74 -5.64
CA LEU A 18 -9.46 16.02 -4.50
C LEU A 18 -8.61 16.23 -3.25
N MET A 19 -7.28 16.16 -3.37
CA MET A 19 -6.38 16.40 -2.24
C MET A 19 -6.47 17.83 -1.72
N ALA A 20 -6.63 18.83 -2.59
CA ALA A 20 -6.85 20.20 -2.18
C ALA A 20 -8.11 20.36 -1.32
N VAL A 21 -9.21 19.69 -1.69
CA VAL A 21 -10.46 19.69 -0.91
C VAL A 21 -10.25 18.99 0.44
N CYS A 22 -9.56 17.87 0.47
CA CYS A 22 -9.25 17.14 1.71
C CYS A 22 -8.42 18.01 2.67
N ARG A 23 -7.43 18.72 2.14
CA ARG A 23 -6.57 19.63 2.92
C ARG A 23 -7.36 20.79 3.52
N MET A 24 -8.25 21.42 2.75
CA MET A 24 -9.10 22.52 3.23
C MET A 24 -10.00 22.10 4.41
N ARG A 25 -10.33 20.81 4.50
CA ARG A 25 -11.21 20.25 5.53
C ARG A 25 -10.47 19.48 6.62
N ASN A 26 -9.15 19.45 6.60
CA ASN A 26 -8.32 18.58 7.45
C ASN A 26 -8.82 17.12 7.46
N THR A 27 -9.22 16.62 6.29
CA THR A 27 -9.75 15.26 6.16
C THR A 27 -8.60 14.27 5.99
N PRO A 28 -8.46 13.27 6.85
CA PRO A 28 -7.47 12.22 6.69
C PRO A 28 -7.61 11.48 5.36
N VAL A 29 -6.50 11.20 4.71
CA VAL A 29 -6.43 10.59 3.37
C VAL A 29 -5.66 9.30 3.44
N ILE A 30 -6.18 8.28 2.77
CA ILE A 30 -5.50 7.02 2.46
C ILE A 30 -5.28 7.00 0.97
N VAL A 31 -4.10 6.63 0.52
CA VAL A 31 -3.79 6.48 -0.90
C VAL A 31 -3.76 5.00 -1.25
N TYR A 32 -4.44 4.66 -2.35
CA TYR A 32 -4.45 3.34 -2.92
C TYR A 32 -3.87 3.35 -4.32
N VAL A 33 -2.68 2.74 -4.50
CA VAL A 33 -2.04 2.57 -5.80
C VAL A 33 -2.55 1.30 -6.45
N ASN A 34 -3.38 1.47 -7.47
CA ASN A 34 -4.11 0.40 -8.15
C ASN A 34 -3.40 -0.06 -9.43
N LYS A 35 -3.78 -1.22 -9.92
CA LYS A 35 -3.33 -1.84 -11.18
C LYS A 35 -1.87 -2.32 -11.16
N MET A 36 -1.39 -2.81 -10.02
CA MET A 36 -0.06 -3.41 -9.92
C MET A 36 0.11 -4.67 -10.78
N ASP A 37 -1.00 -5.29 -11.20
CA ASP A 37 -1.05 -6.40 -12.17
C ASP A 37 -0.75 -5.99 -13.62
N ARG A 38 -0.52 -4.70 -13.86
CA ARG A 38 -0.10 -4.13 -15.15
C ARG A 38 1.26 -3.48 -15.02
N GLU A 39 1.95 -3.34 -16.16
CA GLU A 39 3.18 -2.57 -16.17
C GLU A 39 2.91 -1.14 -15.75
N GLY A 40 3.69 -0.66 -14.82
CA GLY A 40 3.58 0.67 -14.25
C GLY A 40 4.95 1.21 -13.84
N ARG A 41 4.92 2.31 -13.12
CA ARG A 41 6.12 2.98 -12.62
C ARG A 41 6.65 2.30 -11.37
N ASP A 42 7.90 2.53 -11.07
CA ASP A 42 8.53 2.03 -9.84
C ASP A 42 7.77 2.53 -8.59
N PRO A 43 7.52 1.67 -7.59
CA PRO A 43 6.81 2.06 -6.36
C PRO A 43 7.46 3.24 -5.62
N PHE A 44 8.78 3.32 -5.56
CA PHE A 44 9.47 4.44 -4.91
C PHE A 44 9.27 5.76 -5.67
N GLU A 45 9.33 5.73 -7.01
CA GLU A 45 9.02 6.90 -7.83
C GLU A 45 7.58 7.38 -7.63
N LEU A 46 6.63 6.46 -7.48
CA LEU A 46 5.24 6.79 -7.19
C LEU A 46 5.07 7.43 -5.82
N LEU A 47 5.79 6.95 -4.80
CA LEU A 47 5.78 7.54 -3.46
C LEU A 47 6.36 8.95 -3.46
N ASP A 48 7.47 9.17 -4.15
CA ASP A 48 8.08 10.51 -4.30
C ASP A 48 7.12 11.48 -4.99
N GLU A 49 6.44 11.04 -6.05
CA GLU A 49 5.43 11.85 -6.73
C GLU A 49 4.23 12.15 -5.83
N LEU A 50 3.75 11.16 -5.07
CA LEU A 50 2.65 11.36 -4.12
C LEU A 50 3.01 12.43 -3.09
N GLU A 51 4.21 12.39 -2.50
CA GLU A 51 4.65 13.39 -1.53
C GLU A 51 4.75 14.79 -2.15
N SER A 52 5.41 14.89 -3.31
CA SER A 52 5.64 16.18 -3.96
C SER A 52 4.36 16.81 -4.51
N GLU A 53 3.51 16.02 -5.16
CA GLU A 53 2.31 16.52 -5.84
C GLU A 53 1.11 16.70 -4.89
N LEU A 54 0.98 15.84 -3.89
CA LEU A 54 -0.09 15.94 -2.91
C LEU A 54 0.32 16.76 -1.68
N GLN A 55 1.59 17.09 -1.53
CA GLN A 55 2.15 17.88 -0.41
C GLN A 55 1.73 17.32 0.96
N ILE A 56 1.91 16.03 1.14
CA ILE A 56 1.65 15.30 2.38
C ILE A 56 2.71 14.22 2.53
N ALA A 57 3.20 13.99 3.75
CA ALA A 57 4.07 12.87 4.01
C ALA A 57 3.33 11.55 3.76
N VAL A 58 4.00 10.55 3.20
CA VAL A 58 3.42 9.23 2.96
C VAL A 58 4.11 8.16 3.79
N ARG A 59 3.37 7.10 4.12
CA ARG A 59 3.93 5.87 4.69
C ARG A 59 3.31 4.68 4.00
N PRO A 60 4.09 3.85 3.26
CA PRO A 60 3.58 2.60 2.73
C PRO A 60 3.27 1.62 3.87
N LEU A 61 2.06 1.07 3.87
CA LEU A 61 1.60 0.01 4.78
C LEU A 61 1.41 -1.33 4.08
N SER A 62 1.55 -1.36 2.76
CA SER A 62 1.76 -2.59 1.99
C SER A 62 2.83 -2.37 0.92
N TRP A 63 3.44 -3.45 0.46
CA TRP A 63 4.46 -3.40 -0.58
C TRP A 63 4.19 -4.43 -1.66
N PRO A 64 4.28 -4.07 -2.95
CA PRO A 64 4.01 -4.99 -4.04
C PRO A 64 5.16 -5.99 -4.20
N ILE A 65 4.80 -7.24 -4.49
CA ILE A 65 5.74 -8.29 -4.84
C ILE A 65 5.74 -8.41 -6.35
N ASP A 66 6.71 -7.74 -6.98
CA ASP A 66 6.80 -7.52 -8.41
C ASP A 66 5.60 -6.73 -8.97
N GLN A 67 5.55 -6.53 -10.28
CA GLN A 67 4.46 -5.84 -10.97
C GLN A 67 4.26 -6.38 -12.38
N GLY A 68 3.18 -5.93 -13.03
CA GLY A 68 2.85 -6.39 -14.38
C GLY A 68 2.47 -7.87 -14.40
N ALA A 69 2.90 -8.57 -15.45
CA ALA A 69 2.62 -9.98 -15.62
C ALA A 69 3.25 -10.88 -14.52
N ARG A 70 4.25 -10.37 -13.83
CA ARG A 70 4.95 -11.07 -12.75
C ARG A 70 4.42 -10.73 -11.35
N PHE A 71 3.41 -9.88 -11.24
CA PHE A 71 2.79 -9.49 -9.98
C PHE A 71 2.31 -10.73 -9.20
N LYS A 72 2.88 -10.96 -8.05
CA LYS A 72 2.59 -12.10 -7.17
C LYS A 72 1.58 -11.78 -6.08
N GLY A 73 1.49 -10.53 -5.69
CA GLY A 73 0.68 -10.09 -4.57
C GLY A 73 1.29 -8.90 -3.84
N VAL A 74 0.93 -8.74 -2.59
CA VAL A 74 1.49 -7.71 -1.72
C VAL A 74 1.86 -8.28 -0.36
N TYR A 75 2.86 -7.67 0.26
CA TYR A 75 3.16 -7.87 1.67
C TYR A 75 2.52 -6.72 2.47
N ASN A 76 1.62 -7.04 3.38
CA ASN A 76 1.04 -6.08 4.32
C ASN A 76 2.03 -5.84 5.45
N ILE A 77 2.69 -4.68 5.45
CA ILE A 77 3.72 -4.31 6.43
C ILE A 77 3.11 -4.13 7.82
N TYR A 78 1.89 -3.57 7.88
CA TYR A 78 1.22 -3.26 9.15
C TYR A 78 0.74 -4.52 9.87
N GLU A 79 0.21 -5.49 9.13
CA GLU A 79 -0.31 -6.75 9.69
C GLU A 79 0.73 -7.89 9.66
N GLN A 80 1.88 -7.70 8.98
CA GLN A 80 2.90 -8.73 8.71
C GLN A 80 2.30 -9.97 8.03
N LYS A 81 1.51 -9.73 6.98
CA LYS A 81 0.81 -10.76 6.21
C LYS A 81 1.18 -10.71 4.75
N LEU A 82 1.35 -11.90 4.18
CA LEU A 82 1.52 -12.09 2.75
C LEU A 82 0.15 -12.33 2.11
N ASP A 83 -0.23 -11.46 1.19
CA ASP A 83 -1.43 -11.59 0.36
C ASP A 83 -1.02 -11.98 -1.06
N LEU A 84 -1.18 -13.27 -1.43
CA LEU A 84 -0.80 -13.78 -2.74
C LEU A 84 -1.95 -13.64 -3.75
N PHE A 85 -1.59 -13.23 -4.96
CA PHE A 85 -2.47 -13.15 -6.10
C PHE A 85 -2.58 -14.50 -6.80
N THR A 86 -3.79 -15.01 -7.00
CA THR A 86 -4.03 -16.23 -7.77
C THR A 86 -4.85 -15.88 -9.00
N PRO A 87 -4.26 -15.95 -10.22
CA PRO A 87 -5.01 -15.75 -11.46
C PRO A 87 -6.14 -16.78 -11.57
N ASN A 88 -7.33 -16.35 -11.99
CA ASN A 88 -8.49 -17.22 -12.27
C ASN A 88 -9.24 -17.85 -11.07
N LYS A 89 -8.92 -17.52 -9.82
CA LYS A 89 -9.81 -17.85 -8.71
C LYS A 89 -10.58 -16.61 -8.27
N GLN A 90 -11.89 -16.64 -8.44
CA GLN A 90 -12.80 -15.54 -8.11
C GLN A 90 -12.84 -15.13 -6.63
N ARG A 91 -12.21 -15.86 -5.75
CA ARG A 91 -12.02 -15.60 -4.32
C ARG A 91 -10.99 -16.59 -3.79
N VAL A 92 -9.92 -16.17 -3.31
CA VAL A 92 -9.15 -16.56 -2.12
C VAL A 92 -7.75 -16.02 -2.28
N THR A 93 -7.51 -14.92 -1.65
CA THR A 93 -6.18 -14.55 -1.19
C THR A 93 -5.87 -15.48 -0.04
N GLU A 94 -4.88 -16.34 -0.19
CA GLU A 94 -4.30 -17.01 0.96
C GLU A 94 -3.55 -15.93 1.76
N LYS A 95 -4.16 -15.52 2.87
CA LYS A 95 -3.50 -14.65 3.83
C LYS A 95 -2.66 -15.54 4.74
N VAL A 96 -1.37 -15.45 4.60
CA VAL A 96 -0.43 -16.18 5.44
C VAL A 96 0.30 -15.17 6.30
N GLU A 97 0.22 -15.34 7.63
CA GLU A 97 1.08 -14.60 8.55
C GLU A 97 2.50 -15.10 8.38
N ILE A 98 3.38 -14.25 7.86
CA ILE A 98 4.77 -14.62 7.58
C ILE A 98 5.67 -13.47 8.04
N ASP A 99 6.62 -13.80 8.91
CA ASP A 99 7.74 -12.91 9.16
C ASP A 99 8.56 -12.75 7.89
N VAL A 100 8.81 -11.51 7.47
CA VAL A 100 9.59 -11.19 6.26
C VAL A 100 10.99 -11.80 6.28
N ASN A 101 11.56 -12.02 7.46
CA ASN A 101 12.89 -12.61 7.64
C ASN A 101 12.90 -14.14 7.71
N SER A 102 11.72 -14.78 7.67
CA SER A 102 11.63 -16.23 7.73
C SER A 102 11.94 -16.89 6.37
N GLU A 103 12.46 -18.12 6.40
CA GLU A 103 12.63 -18.96 5.21
C GLU A 103 11.29 -19.32 4.53
N GLU A 104 10.20 -19.17 5.26
CA GLU A 104 8.85 -19.43 4.75
C GLU A 104 8.47 -18.43 3.66
N LEU A 105 8.96 -17.19 3.72
CA LEU A 105 8.79 -16.23 2.65
C LEU A 105 9.44 -16.72 1.36
N ASP A 106 10.69 -17.21 1.42
CA ASP A 106 11.42 -17.73 0.26
C ASP A 106 10.70 -18.92 -0.39
N LYS A 107 10.07 -19.78 0.42
CA LYS A 107 9.26 -20.91 -0.08
C LYS A 107 7.99 -20.45 -0.79
N ASN A 108 7.38 -19.36 -0.37
CA ASN A 108 6.11 -18.86 -0.92
C ASN A 108 6.29 -18.05 -2.21
N ILE A 109 7.32 -17.20 -2.31
CA ILE A 109 7.50 -16.27 -3.43
C ILE A 109 8.79 -16.50 -4.22
N GLY A 110 9.70 -17.35 -3.74
CA GLY A 110 11.02 -17.59 -4.32
C GLY A 110 12.09 -16.69 -3.72
N GLU A 111 13.34 -17.17 -3.71
CA GLU A 111 14.47 -16.49 -3.09
C GLU A 111 14.75 -15.09 -3.68
N GLU A 112 14.65 -14.94 -5.00
CA GLU A 112 14.90 -13.67 -5.70
C GLU A 112 13.90 -12.58 -5.24
N LEU A 113 12.62 -12.89 -5.26
CA LEU A 113 11.57 -11.94 -4.87
C LEU A 113 11.56 -11.69 -3.36
N ALA A 114 11.89 -12.70 -2.56
CA ALA A 114 12.02 -12.54 -1.11
C ALA A 114 13.20 -11.62 -0.76
N PHE A 115 14.34 -11.79 -1.42
CA PHE A 115 15.48 -10.90 -1.25
C PHE A 115 15.17 -9.46 -1.66
N LYS A 116 14.51 -9.28 -2.82
CA LYS A 116 14.08 -7.96 -3.29
C LYS A 116 13.10 -7.31 -2.31
N LEU A 117 12.11 -8.06 -1.83
CA LEU A 117 11.13 -7.57 -0.86
C LEU A 117 11.82 -7.11 0.44
N ARG A 118 12.73 -7.90 1.00
CA ARG A 118 13.50 -7.54 2.20
C ARG A 118 14.28 -6.25 2.00
N SER A 119 14.97 -6.13 0.86
CA SER A 119 15.75 -4.93 0.52
C SER A 119 14.86 -3.69 0.37
N ASP A 120 13.72 -3.83 -0.29
CA ASP A 120 12.76 -2.73 -0.46
C ASP A 120 12.16 -2.29 0.89
N LEU A 121 11.80 -3.23 1.76
CA LEU A 121 11.26 -2.93 3.08
C LEU A 121 12.28 -2.25 4.00
N GLU A 122 13.55 -2.63 3.92
CA GLU A 122 14.64 -1.95 4.64
C GLU A 122 14.77 -0.49 4.18
N LEU A 123 14.66 -0.23 2.87
CA LEU A 123 14.63 1.13 2.34
C LEU A 123 13.39 1.91 2.81
N VAL A 124 12.23 1.29 2.80
CA VAL A 124 10.98 1.89 3.31
C VAL A 124 11.14 2.32 4.76
N ASP A 125 11.67 1.46 5.61
CA ASP A 125 11.85 1.75 7.04
C ASP A 125 12.95 2.82 7.29
N GLY A 126 13.93 2.93 6.40
CA GLY A 126 14.98 3.94 6.48
C GLY A 126 14.58 5.32 5.95
N VAL A 127 13.66 5.40 4.99
CA VAL A 127 13.30 6.65 4.28
C VAL A 127 12.01 7.26 4.82
N TYR A 128 11.01 6.44 5.13
CA TYR A 128 9.69 6.92 5.55
C TYR A 128 9.50 6.83 7.05
N PRO A 129 8.76 7.79 7.67
CA PRO A 129 8.51 7.77 9.10
C PRO A 129 7.67 6.54 9.48
N GLU A 130 7.84 6.05 10.70
CA GLU A 130 6.98 5.01 11.25
C GLU A 130 5.52 5.50 11.28
N PHE A 131 4.58 4.59 10.94
CA PHE A 131 3.17 4.95 10.90
C PHE A 131 2.63 5.24 12.30
N ASN A 132 2.03 6.39 12.45
CA ASN A 132 1.34 6.82 13.66
C ASN A 132 -0.11 7.18 13.34
N VAL A 133 -1.04 6.57 14.06
CA VAL A 133 -2.49 6.78 13.84
C VAL A 133 -2.89 8.23 14.10
N GLN A 134 -2.29 8.91 15.10
CA GLN A 134 -2.61 10.29 15.40
C GLN A 134 -2.17 11.22 14.26
N ASP A 135 -0.99 11.01 13.68
CA ASP A 135 -0.53 11.80 12.53
C ASP A 135 -1.41 11.61 11.31
N TYR A 136 -1.95 10.40 11.12
CA TYR A 136 -2.97 10.15 10.08
C TYR A 136 -4.27 10.91 10.37
N LEU A 137 -4.78 10.86 11.60
CA LEU A 137 -6.00 11.58 11.99
C LEU A 137 -5.85 13.09 11.89
N ASP A 138 -4.66 13.61 12.17
CA ASP A 138 -4.30 15.02 12.02
C ASP A 138 -4.03 15.44 10.57
N ALA A 139 -4.23 14.54 9.61
CA ALA A 139 -3.95 14.74 8.18
C ALA A 139 -2.49 15.16 7.87
N LYS A 140 -1.54 14.68 8.68
CA LYS A 140 -0.08 14.92 8.50
C LYS A 140 0.58 13.86 7.64
N VAL A 141 0.10 12.62 7.70
CA VAL A 141 0.62 11.48 6.94
C VAL A 141 -0.52 10.73 6.24
N ALA A 142 -0.28 10.30 5.02
CA ALA A 142 -1.18 9.45 4.26
C ALA A 142 -0.60 8.02 4.19
N PRO A 143 -1.27 7.02 4.76
CA PRO A 143 -0.90 5.64 4.53
C PRO A 143 -1.13 5.27 3.05
N VAL A 144 -0.19 4.54 2.47
CA VAL A 144 -0.23 4.09 1.07
C VAL A 144 -0.33 2.57 1.02
N PHE A 145 -1.29 2.11 0.23
CA PHE A 145 -1.47 0.70 -0.08
C PHE A 145 -1.31 0.46 -1.58
N PHE A 146 -0.66 -0.63 -1.94
CA PHE A 146 -0.48 -1.07 -3.32
C PHE A 146 -1.36 -2.28 -3.62
N GLY A 147 -1.83 -2.40 -4.89
CA GLY A 147 -2.54 -3.58 -5.29
C GLY A 147 -3.27 -3.54 -6.62
N SER A 148 -4.21 -4.48 -6.83
CA SER A 148 -5.03 -4.60 -8.02
C SER A 148 -6.50 -4.82 -7.69
N ALA A 149 -7.36 -3.85 -8.03
CA ALA A 149 -8.79 -3.93 -7.77
C ALA A 149 -9.55 -4.85 -8.73
N LEU A 150 -9.02 -5.12 -9.93
CA LEU A 150 -9.67 -5.98 -10.93
C LEU A 150 -9.88 -7.42 -10.47
N ASN A 151 -9.08 -7.86 -9.52
CA ASN A 151 -9.10 -9.24 -9.01
C ASN A 151 -9.62 -9.34 -7.58
N ASN A 152 -10.40 -8.36 -7.10
CA ASN A 152 -10.89 -8.25 -5.71
C ASN A 152 -9.78 -8.36 -4.65
N PHE A 153 -8.55 -8.07 -5.07
CA PHE A 153 -7.34 -8.39 -4.33
C PHE A 153 -7.12 -7.52 -3.09
N LEU A 154 -7.93 -6.50 -2.86
CA LEU A 154 -7.56 -5.53 -1.82
C LEU A 154 -8.64 -4.96 -0.93
N TRP A 155 -9.89 -5.18 -1.24
CA TRP A 155 -10.91 -4.69 -0.32
C TRP A 155 -10.84 -5.38 1.05
N SER A 156 -10.36 -6.62 1.10
CA SER A 156 -10.31 -7.36 2.37
C SER A 156 -9.16 -6.96 3.27
N SER A 157 -7.94 -6.71 2.73
CA SER A 157 -6.80 -6.32 3.55
C SER A 157 -6.76 -4.82 3.83
N THR A 158 -6.99 -3.98 2.82
CA THR A 158 -7.04 -2.53 3.01
C THR A 158 -8.22 -2.11 3.88
N ALA A 159 -9.41 -2.69 3.67
CA ALA A 159 -10.56 -2.41 4.51
C ALA A 159 -10.37 -2.89 5.95
N ALA A 160 -9.72 -4.03 6.17
CA ALA A 160 -9.38 -4.50 7.51
C ALA A 160 -8.35 -3.59 8.18
N SER A 161 -7.29 -3.21 7.48
CA SER A 161 -6.28 -2.27 8.00
C SER A 161 -6.86 -0.88 8.26
N VAL A 162 -7.73 -0.39 7.38
CA VAL A 162 -8.47 0.87 7.58
C VAL A 162 -9.44 0.77 8.76
N ALA A 163 -10.15 -0.35 8.90
CA ALA A 163 -11.03 -0.58 10.04
C ALA A 163 -10.25 -0.65 11.36
N LEU A 164 -9.08 -1.29 11.37
CA LEU A 164 -8.20 -1.31 12.53
C LEU A 164 -7.69 0.09 12.90
N ILE A 165 -7.31 0.90 11.92
CA ILE A 165 -6.94 2.31 12.11
C ILE A 165 -8.12 3.10 12.71
N GLN A 166 -9.36 2.82 12.30
CA GLN A 166 -10.56 3.50 12.81
C GLN A 166 -10.99 3.00 14.19
N ILE A 167 -10.79 1.72 14.52
CA ILE A 167 -11.16 1.13 15.82
C ILE A 167 -10.22 1.60 16.94
N GLN A 168 -9.00 1.99 16.62
CA GLN A 168 -8.04 2.54 17.59
C GLN A 168 -8.34 4.00 17.99
N GLN A 169 -9.45 4.57 17.52
CA GLN A 169 -9.89 5.87 18.02
C GLN A 169 -10.30 5.75 19.50
N PRO A 170 -9.75 6.55 20.40
CA PRO A 170 -10.34 6.68 21.72
C PRO A 170 -11.77 7.21 21.55
N SER A 171 -12.71 6.52 22.16
CA SER A 171 -14.10 7.03 22.23
C SER A 171 -14.11 8.44 22.83
N PRO A 172 -14.93 9.35 22.31
CA PRO A 172 -15.02 10.72 22.81
C PRO A 172 -15.41 10.79 24.27
#